data_e00708f6ea126733989175bc5372ec05
#
_entry.id   e00708f6ea126733989175bc5372ec05
#
_cell.length_a   1.000
_cell.length_b   1.000
_cell.length_c   1.000
_cell.angle_alpha   90.00
_cell.angle_beta   90.00
_cell.angle_gamma   90.00
#
_symmetry.space_group_name_H-M   'P 1'
#
loop_
_entity.id
_entity.type
_entity.pdbx_description
1 polymer ?
#
loop_
_entity_poly.entity_id
_entity_poly.type
_entity_poly.pdbx_seq_one_letter_code
_entity_poly.pdbx_strand_id
1 'polypeptide(L)'
;ADVGRIGPAAMPPGPSERIDAQFTRCGAGRAENCVVDGDTIKLGARTVRVIGIDAPEIHPARCPEEQAKGDKAVEYLLGLVNAWPFTLAGPYPPVHDQFGRELRHLLRARPDGSVQSMADDMVAAGLARPYLNGSRNPWCYAQ
;
A
#
# COMPACT_ATOMS: atom_id res chain seq x y z
N ALA A 1 -22.54 2.05 -8.30
CA ALA A 1 -21.44 2.79 -7.70
C ALA A 1 -20.63 1.87 -6.81
N ASP A 2 -19.31 1.97 -6.87
CA ASP A 2 -18.41 1.16 -6.06
C ASP A 2 -18.21 1.84 -4.71
N VAL A 3 -19.20 1.67 -3.85
CA VAL A 3 -19.11 2.25 -2.51
C VAL A 3 -17.92 1.64 -1.78
N GLY A 4 -17.02 2.48 -1.28
CA GLY A 4 -15.85 2.04 -0.55
C GLY A 4 -14.62 1.77 -1.41
N ARG A 5 -14.69 1.97 -2.72
CA ARG A 5 -13.50 1.83 -3.56
C ARG A 5 -12.51 2.94 -3.24
N ILE A 6 -11.25 2.57 -3.00
CA ILE A 6 -10.19 3.50 -2.62
C ILE A 6 -9.32 3.87 -3.82
N GLY A 7 -9.05 2.90 -4.68
CA GLY A 7 -8.28 3.15 -5.88
C GLY A 7 -9.14 3.65 -7.03
N PRO A 8 -8.53 4.18 -8.09
CA PRO A 8 -9.27 4.64 -9.26
C PRO A 8 -9.89 3.46 -10.02
N ALA A 9 -11.02 3.73 -10.70
CA ALA A 9 -11.71 2.72 -11.50
C ALA A 9 -10.98 2.43 -12.82
N ALA A 10 -10.09 3.32 -13.24
CA ALA A 10 -9.30 3.18 -14.46
C ALA A 10 -7.91 3.74 -14.18
N MET A 11 -6.96 3.45 -15.06
CA MET A 11 -5.62 4.02 -14.93
C MET A 11 -5.71 5.55 -14.99
N PRO A 12 -5.11 6.26 -14.01
CA PRO A 12 -5.10 7.72 -14.04
C PRO A 12 -4.33 8.24 -15.26
N PRO A 13 -4.68 9.43 -15.76
CA PRO A 13 -3.87 10.05 -16.82
C PRO A 13 -2.51 10.45 -16.30
N GLY A 14 -1.58 10.64 -17.23
CA GLY A 14 -0.22 11.07 -16.91
C GLY A 14 0.77 9.93 -16.85
N PRO A 15 2.04 10.25 -16.61
CA PRO A 15 3.09 9.24 -16.55
C PRO A 15 2.84 8.23 -15.44
N SER A 16 3.09 6.96 -15.74
CA SER A 16 3.04 5.88 -14.79
C SER A 16 4.31 5.06 -14.94
N GLU A 17 4.63 4.30 -13.91
CA GLU A 17 5.87 3.53 -13.87
C GLU A 17 5.55 2.06 -13.65
N ARG A 18 6.03 1.21 -14.58
CA ARG A 18 5.88 -0.24 -14.43
C ARG A 18 6.94 -0.77 -13.49
N ILE A 19 6.50 -1.54 -12.51
CA ILE A 19 7.39 -2.15 -11.53
C ILE A 19 7.39 -3.66 -11.76
N ASP A 20 8.56 -4.19 -12.07
CA ASP A 20 8.78 -5.62 -12.26
C ASP A 20 9.92 -6.02 -11.35
N ALA A 21 9.61 -6.27 -10.10
CA ALA A 21 10.61 -6.54 -9.07
C ALA A 21 10.05 -7.53 -8.05
N GLN A 22 10.94 -8.20 -7.33
CA GLN A 22 10.59 -9.06 -6.22
C GLN A 22 10.82 -8.32 -4.92
N PHE A 23 9.89 -8.49 -4.00
CA PHE A 23 9.90 -7.80 -2.71
C PHE A 23 10.06 -8.82 -1.59
N THR A 24 10.71 -8.38 -0.51
CA THR A 24 10.75 -9.13 0.75
C THR A 24 10.21 -8.21 1.84
N ARG A 25 10.08 -8.72 3.05
CA ARG A 25 9.74 -7.88 4.20
C ARG A 25 10.98 -7.05 4.56
N CYS A 26 10.80 -5.75 4.77
CA CYS A 26 11.92 -4.89 5.17
C CYS A 26 12.50 -5.34 6.50
N GLY A 27 13.81 -5.22 6.64
CA GLY A 27 14.51 -5.68 7.83
C GLY A 27 14.99 -7.11 7.76
N ALA A 28 14.64 -7.85 6.71
CA ALA A 28 15.04 -9.25 6.53
C ALA A 28 16.30 -9.37 5.66
N GLY A 29 17.29 -8.49 5.85
CA GLY A 29 18.52 -8.51 5.10
C GLY A 29 18.67 -7.32 4.17
N ARG A 30 19.45 -7.47 3.11
CA ARG A 30 19.79 -6.38 2.19
C ARG A 30 18.86 -6.25 1.01
N ALA A 31 17.58 -6.43 1.20
CA ALA A 31 16.64 -6.30 0.10
C ALA A 31 16.58 -4.84 -0.37
N GLU A 32 16.71 -4.62 -1.68
CA GLU A 32 16.53 -3.29 -2.26
C GLU A 32 15.07 -2.91 -2.35
N ASN A 33 14.20 -3.91 -2.51
CA ASN A 33 12.75 -3.72 -2.63
C ASN A 33 12.09 -4.50 -1.52
N CYS A 34 11.31 -3.81 -0.69
CA CYS A 34 10.72 -4.48 0.46
C CYS A 34 9.41 -3.81 0.87
N VAL A 35 8.61 -4.55 1.64
CA VAL A 35 7.37 -4.05 2.23
C VAL A 35 7.65 -3.66 3.68
N VAL A 36 7.39 -2.39 4.01
CA VAL A 36 7.62 -1.85 5.35
C VAL A 36 6.47 -2.23 6.27
N ASP A 37 5.25 -1.93 5.82
CA ASP A 37 3.99 -2.30 6.47
C ASP A 37 2.91 -2.34 5.40
N GLY A 38 1.65 -2.51 5.80
CA GLY A 38 0.57 -2.73 4.86
C GLY A 38 0.21 -1.56 3.94
N ASP A 39 0.83 -0.41 4.11
CA ASP A 39 0.58 0.76 3.27
C ASP A 39 1.86 1.45 2.78
N THR A 40 3.03 0.81 2.96
CA THR A 40 4.31 1.44 2.60
C THR A 40 5.28 0.40 2.05
N ILE A 41 5.85 0.70 0.89
CA ILE A 41 6.88 -0.13 0.27
C ILE A 41 8.13 0.69 -0.01
N LYS A 42 9.25 0.01 -0.15
CA LYS A 42 10.50 0.61 -0.61
C LYS A 42 10.90 0.07 -1.96
N LEU A 43 11.30 0.98 -2.83
CA LEU A 43 11.86 0.69 -4.16
C LEU A 43 13.26 1.28 -4.18
N GLY A 44 14.26 0.47 -3.79
CA GLY A 44 15.60 0.98 -3.62
C GLY A 44 15.63 2.06 -2.54
N ALA A 45 16.10 3.25 -2.89
CA ALA A 45 16.16 4.38 -1.97
C ALA A 45 14.83 5.13 -1.83
N ARG A 46 13.84 4.78 -2.65
CA ARG A 46 12.52 5.46 -2.66
C ARG A 46 11.59 4.80 -1.66
N THR A 47 10.84 5.60 -0.93
CA THR A 47 9.77 5.10 -0.06
C THR A 47 8.44 5.55 -0.66
N VAL A 48 7.54 4.59 -0.86
CA VAL A 48 6.24 4.82 -1.49
C VAL A 48 5.13 4.53 -0.49
N ARG A 49 4.27 5.52 -0.26
CA ARG A 49 3.10 5.42 0.59
C ARG A 49 1.87 5.23 -0.30
N VAL A 50 1.13 4.17 -0.04
CA VAL A 50 -0.06 3.85 -0.83
C VAL A 50 -1.17 4.84 -0.48
N ILE A 51 -1.74 5.48 -1.52
CA ILE A 51 -2.76 6.51 -1.35
C ILE A 51 -4.06 5.88 -0.83
N GLY A 52 -4.70 6.57 0.10
CA GLY A 52 -6.09 6.32 0.45
C GLY A 52 -6.35 5.30 1.53
N ILE A 53 -5.31 4.68 2.08
CA ILE A 53 -5.49 3.68 3.13
C ILE A 53 -4.59 3.94 4.33
N ASP A 54 -4.96 3.33 5.45
CA ASP A 54 -4.16 3.27 6.66
C ASP A 54 -4.12 1.83 7.14
N ALA A 55 -2.92 1.27 7.23
CA ALA A 55 -2.68 -0.08 7.71
C ALA A 55 -2.18 -0.07 9.14
N PRO A 56 -2.23 -1.22 9.85
CA PRO A 56 -1.71 -1.29 11.21
C PRO A 56 -0.24 -0.91 11.28
N GLU A 57 0.10 -0.10 12.28
CA GLU A 57 1.47 0.36 12.50
C GLU A 57 2.28 -0.71 13.22
N ILE A 58 3.49 -0.98 12.71
CA ILE A 58 4.38 -1.98 13.32
C ILE A 58 5.78 -1.45 13.64
N HIS A 59 5.99 -0.15 13.53
CA HIS A 59 7.31 0.47 13.76
C HIS A 59 7.26 1.65 14.73
N PRO A 60 6.88 1.44 16.00
CA PRO A 60 6.37 0.25 16.64
C PRO A 60 4.84 0.14 16.58
N ALA A 61 4.33 -1.07 16.79
CA ALA A 61 2.90 -1.25 17.02
C ALA A 61 2.51 -0.70 18.39
N ARG A 62 1.26 -0.23 18.50
CA ARG A 62 0.77 0.39 19.73
C ARG A 62 0.19 -0.62 20.71
N CYS A 63 0.01 -1.87 20.25
CA CYS A 63 -0.53 -2.95 21.06
C CYS A 63 -0.27 -4.29 20.35
N PRO A 64 -0.39 -5.43 21.06
CA PRO A 64 -0.18 -6.74 20.44
C PRO A 64 -1.15 -7.02 19.29
N GLU A 65 -2.40 -6.55 19.39
CA GLU A 65 -3.39 -6.73 18.33
C GLU A 65 -2.97 -6.02 17.04
N GLU A 66 -2.43 -4.82 17.18
CA GLU A 66 -1.93 -4.08 16.02
C GLU A 66 -0.72 -4.77 15.41
N GLN A 67 0.20 -5.28 16.22
CA GLN A 67 1.37 -6.00 15.72
C GLN A 67 0.93 -7.24 14.92
N ALA A 68 0.02 -8.02 15.47
CA ALA A 68 -0.43 -9.24 14.81
C ALA A 68 -1.12 -8.94 13.48
N LYS A 69 -2.01 -7.94 13.46
CA LYS A 69 -2.69 -7.55 12.24
C LYS A 69 -1.73 -6.91 11.24
N GLY A 70 -0.78 -6.14 11.72
CA GLY A 70 0.24 -5.53 10.88
C GLY A 70 1.14 -6.55 10.21
N ASP A 71 1.51 -7.62 10.92
CA ASP A 71 2.28 -8.71 10.32
C ASP A 71 1.49 -9.37 9.19
N LYS A 72 0.19 -9.60 9.39
CA LYS A 72 -0.67 -10.14 8.34
C LYS A 72 -0.78 -9.19 7.15
N ALA A 73 -0.86 -7.89 7.42
CA ALA A 73 -0.95 -6.88 6.36
C ALA A 73 0.32 -6.88 5.50
N VAL A 74 1.50 -6.98 6.11
CA VAL A 74 2.76 -7.08 5.37
C VAL A 74 2.76 -8.31 4.48
N GLU A 75 2.39 -9.47 5.02
CA GLU A 75 2.38 -10.71 4.24
C GLU A 75 1.39 -10.64 3.08
N TYR A 76 0.23 -10.04 3.31
CA TYR A 76 -0.79 -9.91 2.26
C TYR A 76 -0.29 -8.98 1.14
N LEU A 77 0.27 -7.83 1.50
CA LEU A 77 0.81 -6.90 0.49
C LEU A 77 1.99 -7.52 -0.25
N LEU A 78 2.85 -8.29 0.43
CA LEU A 78 3.92 -9.04 -0.23
C LEU A 78 3.37 -9.95 -1.32
N GLY A 79 2.31 -10.67 -1.03
CA GLY A 79 1.66 -11.53 -2.02
C GLY A 79 1.15 -10.73 -3.21
N LEU A 80 0.56 -9.56 -2.97
CA LEU A 80 0.02 -8.72 -4.04
C LEU A 80 1.13 -8.17 -4.94
N VAL A 81 2.19 -7.60 -4.36
CA VAL A 81 3.25 -6.96 -5.16
C VAL A 81 4.12 -8.00 -5.89
N ASN A 82 4.21 -9.22 -5.37
CA ASN A 82 5.03 -10.28 -5.97
C ASN A 82 4.26 -11.14 -6.98
N ALA A 83 2.95 -11.01 -7.08
CA ALA A 83 2.14 -11.88 -7.96
C ALA A 83 2.46 -11.64 -9.43
N TRP A 84 2.53 -10.37 -9.85
CA TRP A 84 2.78 -9.93 -11.21
C TRP A 84 3.35 -8.53 -11.20
N PRO A 85 3.95 -8.07 -12.29
CA PRO A 85 4.31 -6.65 -12.40
C PRO A 85 3.11 -5.75 -12.19
N PHE A 86 3.33 -4.59 -11.60
CA PHE A 86 2.28 -3.62 -11.33
C PHE A 86 2.72 -2.22 -11.74
N THR A 87 1.84 -1.25 -11.60
CA THR A 87 2.08 0.12 -12.01
C THR A 87 1.98 1.05 -10.82
N LEU A 88 3.00 1.91 -10.66
CA LEU A 88 2.89 3.08 -9.80
C LEU A 88 2.23 4.18 -10.61
N ALA A 89 1.10 4.69 -10.15
CA ALA A 89 0.30 5.65 -10.90
C ALA A 89 -0.08 6.87 -10.08
N GLY A 90 -0.41 7.98 -10.76
CA GLY A 90 -0.88 9.27 -10.21
C GLY A 90 -0.12 9.70 -9.03
N PRO A 91 -0.37 10.88 -8.39
CA PRO A 91 -0.61 12.13 -9.10
C PRO A 91 0.64 12.59 -9.87
N TYR A 92 0.45 13.51 -10.80
CA TYR A 92 1.58 14.04 -11.56
C TYR A 92 1.51 15.57 -11.57
N PRO A 93 2.61 16.28 -11.27
CA PRO A 93 3.89 15.71 -10.80
C PRO A 93 3.74 14.92 -9.50
N PRO A 94 4.67 14.01 -9.21
CA PRO A 94 4.58 13.20 -7.99
C PRO A 94 4.51 14.07 -6.73
N VAL A 95 3.67 13.64 -5.79
CA VAL A 95 3.50 14.32 -4.50
C VAL A 95 4.23 13.52 -3.44
N HIS A 96 4.93 14.22 -2.55
CA HIS A 96 5.61 13.62 -1.41
C HIS A 96 4.96 14.14 -0.13
N ASP A 97 4.86 13.27 0.87
CA ASP A 97 4.35 13.70 2.17
C ASP A 97 5.45 14.38 2.99
N GLN A 98 5.09 14.78 4.21
CA GLN A 98 6.02 15.50 5.09
C GLN A 98 7.23 14.65 5.50
N PHE A 99 7.17 13.33 5.30
CA PHE A 99 8.26 12.41 5.62
C PHE A 99 9.07 12.02 4.38
N GLY A 100 8.81 12.63 3.24
CA GLY A 100 9.52 12.35 2.00
C GLY A 100 9.05 11.12 1.25
N ARG A 101 7.92 10.52 1.64
CA ARG A 101 7.39 9.35 0.94
C ARG A 101 6.58 9.78 -0.27
N GLU A 102 6.78 9.11 -1.41
CA GLU A 102 5.96 9.34 -2.60
C GLU A 102 4.56 8.80 -2.38
N LEU A 103 3.57 9.61 -2.70
CA LEU A 103 2.16 9.18 -2.63
C LEU A 103 1.76 8.61 -3.97
N ARG A 104 1.49 7.32 -4.04
CA ARG A 104 1.19 6.63 -5.30
C ARG A 104 0.05 5.63 -5.13
N HIS A 105 -0.62 5.35 -6.25
CA HIS A 105 -1.50 4.20 -6.36
C HIS A 105 -0.68 3.00 -6.85
N LEU A 106 -0.96 1.83 -6.30
CA LEU A 106 -0.38 0.56 -6.78
C LEU A 106 -1.49 -0.16 -7.54
N LEU A 107 -1.38 -0.19 -8.85
CA LEU A 107 -2.45 -0.66 -9.73
C LEU A 107 -1.96 -1.77 -10.66
N ARG A 108 -2.91 -2.58 -11.14
CA ARG A 108 -2.59 -3.61 -12.14
C ARG A 108 -3.77 -3.71 -13.10
N ALA A 109 -3.51 -3.51 -14.39
CA ALA A 109 -4.53 -3.67 -15.42
C ALA A 109 -4.86 -5.16 -15.57
N ARG A 110 -6.15 -5.48 -15.66
CA ARG A 110 -6.62 -6.84 -15.90
C ARG A 110 -6.96 -7.03 -17.38
N PRO A 111 -6.93 -8.29 -17.87
CA PRO A 111 -7.26 -8.54 -19.28
C PRO A 111 -8.63 -8.08 -19.69
N ASP A 112 -9.59 -8.00 -18.76
CA ASP A 112 -10.97 -7.56 -19.07
C ASP A 112 -11.11 -6.03 -19.11
N GLY A 113 -10.01 -5.30 -18.96
CA GLY A 113 -10.02 -3.83 -18.98
C GLY A 113 -10.25 -3.18 -17.62
N SER A 114 -10.56 -3.97 -16.59
CA SER A 114 -10.68 -3.42 -15.25
C SER A 114 -9.30 -3.18 -14.65
N VAL A 115 -9.26 -2.45 -13.54
CA VAL A 115 -8.01 -2.13 -12.85
C VAL A 115 -8.09 -2.68 -11.43
N GLN A 116 -7.10 -3.49 -11.07
CA GLN A 116 -6.92 -3.93 -9.70
C GLN A 116 -6.24 -2.81 -8.93
N SER A 117 -6.78 -2.46 -7.76
CA SER A 117 -6.14 -1.55 -6.83
C SER A 117 -5.70 -2.34 -5.60
N MET A 118 -4.41 -2.30 -5.27
CA MET A 118 -3.92 -2.99 -4.08
C MET A 118 -4.47 -2.35 -2.81
N ALA A 119 -4.74 -1.03 -2.83
CA ALA A 119 -5.40 -0.38 -1.71
C ALA A 119 -6.79 -0.98 -1.46
N ASP A 120 -7.57 -1.17 -2.53
CA ASP A 120 -8.90 -1.80 -2.42
C ASP A 120 -8.78 -3.23 -1.88
N ASP A 121 -7.79 -3.98 -2.35
CA ASP A 121 -7.56 -5.35 -1.90
C ASP A 121 -7.23 -5.41 -0.40
N MET A 122 -6.39 -4.49 0.08
CA MET A 122 -6.03 -4.43 1.49
C MET A 122 -7.24 -4.13 2.36
N VAL A 123 -8.11 -3.20 1.92
CA VAL A 123 -9.33 -2.87 2.65
C VAL A 123 -10.30 -4.04 2.64
N ALA A 124 -10.49 -4.68 1.48
CA ALA A 124 -11.38 -5.84 1.37
C ALA A 124 -10.94 -7.00 2.25
N ALA A 125 -9.64 -7.16 2.45
CA ALA A 125 -9.09 -8.20 3.34
C ALA A 125 -9.17 -7.85 4.82
N GLY A 126 -9.63 -6.64 5.16
CA GLY A 126 -9.69 -6.18 6.55
C GLY A 126 -8.33 -5.81 7.14
N LEU A 127 -7.34 -5.59 6.28
CA LEU A 127 -5.96 -5.32 6.70
C LEU A 127 -5.55 -3.86 6.50
N ALA A 128 -6.48 -3.02 6.08
CA ALA A 128 -6.33 -1.58 6.01
C ALA A 128 -7.70 -0.93 6.09
N ARG A 129 -7.74 0.34 6.37
CA ARG A 129 -8.95 1.17 6.41
C ARG A 129 -8.84 2.27 5.37
N PRO A 130 -9.96 2.74 4.82
CA PRO A 130 -9.93 3.98 4.04
C PRO A 130 -9.39 5.12 4.89
N TYR A 131 -8.51 5.91 4.31
CA TYR A 131 -7.89 7.04 5.00
C TYR A 131 -7.72 8.19 4.02
N LEU A 132 -8.43 9.27 4.23
CA LEU A 132 -8.32 10.46 3.39
C LEU A 132 -7.57 11.56 4.11
N ASN A 133 -7.97 11.83 5.36
CA ASN A 133 -7.36 12.83 6.23
C ASN A 133 -7.80 12.57 7.65
N GLY A 134 -7.14 13.19 8.62
CA GLY A 134 -7.58 13.19 10.00
C GLY A 134 -6.79 12.23 10.88
N SER A 135 -7.39 11.88 12.01
CA SER A 135 -6.73 11.04 13.00
C SER A 135 -6.67 9.59 12.56
N ARG A 136 -5.53 8.97 12.78
CA ARG A 136 -5.33 7.55 12.53
C ARG A 136 -5.65 6.80 13.81
N ASN A 137 -6.71 5.99 13.77
CA ASN A 137 -7.11 5.22 14.94
C ASN A 137 -6.21 4.01 15.13
N PRO A 138 -5.86 3.67 16.38
CA PRO A 138 -5.11 2.45 16.65
C PRO A 138 -5.89 1.20 16.21
N TRP A 139 -5.16 0.16 15.85
CA TRP A 139 -5.72 -1.14 15.53
C TRP A 139 -5.75 -2.02 16.78
N CYS A 140 -6.10 -1.41 17.89
CA CYS A 140 -6.17 -2.08 19.19
C CYS A 140 -7.62 -2.26 19.58
N TYR A 141 -7.92 -3.29 20.38
CA TYR A 141 -9.26 -3.46 20.88
C TYR A 141 -9.63 -2.27 21.76
N ALA A 142 -10.89 -1.90 21.72
CA ALA A 142 -11.39 -0.81 22.54
C ALA A 142 -11.14 -1.10 24.01
N GLN A 143 -10.68 -0.10 24.73
CA GLN A 143 -10.42 -0.20 26.16
C GLN A 143 -11.61 0.37 26.93
#